data_dfbef22de50e64309baca0e5f7e0e78f
#
_entry.id   dfbef22de50e64309baca0e5f7e0e78f
#
_cell.length_a   1.000
_cell.length_b   1.000
_cell.length_c   1.000
_cell.angle_alpha   90.00
_cell.angle_beta   90.00
_cell.angle_gamma   90.00
#
_symmetry.space_group_name_H-M   'P 1'
#
loop_
_entity.id
_entity.type
_entity.pdbx_description
1 polymer ?
#
loop_
_entity_poly.entity_id
_entity_poly.type
_entity_poly.pdbx_seq_one_letter_code
_entity_poly.pdbx_strand_id
1 'polypeptide(L)'
;MKVFVLNGWASGPEVWDLCRFPRERIFSYVELLDGVAEDVLSREDEFILVGWSMGGSYALRYAMQFPEKLKGLVLVAATPRMMRDENWAGMTPRRVAALELGTKMANGASFMGSVSGRPNPYSIDSDKNLSRGLDYLKATDLRRDLADFAASGGLKCPVYIFQSLADGIVRADNAKFLGAVFPNAHVEMIEGSEHALSIVIPEKIDAAVEAMPNFLV
;
A
#
# COMPACT_ATOMS: atom_id res chain seq x y z
N MET A 1 -12.42 -13.83 -10.69
CA MET A 1 -10.97 -13.55 -10.64
C MET A 1 -10.57 -13.39 -9.20
N LYS A 2 -9.38 -13.87 -8.78
CA LYS A 2 -8.90 -13.78 -7.40
C LYS A 2 -8.42 -12.36 -7.07
N VAL A 3 -8.76 -11.88 -5.88
CA VAL A 3 -8.30 -10.60 -5.35
C VAL A 3 -7.39 -10.87 -4.16
N PHE A 4 -6.18 -10.33 -4.20
CA PHE A 4 -5.22 -10.40 -3.10
C PHE A 4 -5.01 -9.00 -2.51
N VAL A 5 -4.97 -8.95 -1.19
CA VAL A 5 -4.78 -7.71 -0.45
C VAL A 5 -3.42 -7.72 0.23
N LEU A 6 -2.66 -6.64 0.06
CA LEU A 6 -1.34 -6.45 0.67
C LEU A 6 -1.45 -5.38 1.76
N ASN A 7 -1.24 -5.79 3.00
CA ASN A 7 -1.50 -4.94 4.14
C ASN A 7 -0.36 -3.95 4.43
N GLY A 8 -0.70 -2.85 5.11
CA GLY A 8 0.27 -1.86 5.55
C GLY A 8 1.15 -2.33 6.72
N TRP A 9 2.26 -1.63 6.94
CA TRP A 9 3.16 -1.89 8.06
C TRP A 9 2.45 -1.77 9.40
N ALA A 10 2.77 -2.69 10.30
CA ALA A 10 2.30 -2.73 11.68
C ALA A 10 0.76 -2.76 11.83
N SER A 11 0.03 -3.32 10.87
CA SER A 11 -1.43 -3.40 10.92
C SER A 11 -1.92 -4.83 10.68
N GLY A 12 -3.05 -5.15 11.32
CA GLY A 12 -3.76 -6.41 11.13
C GLY A 12 -4.72 -6.37 9.93
N PRO A 13 -5.33 -7.51 9.57
CA PRO A 13 -6.29 -7.61 8.47
C PRO A 13 -7.59 -6.83 8.72
N GLU A 14 -7.89 -6.47 9.96
CA GLU A 14 -9.12 -5.82 10.41
C GLU A 14 -9.33 -4.42 9.81
N VAL A 15 -8.27 -3.80 9.31
CA VAL A 15 -8.36 -2.52 8.58
C VAL A 15 -9.22 -2.63 7.32
N TRP A 16 -9.52 -3.86 6.88
CA TRP A 16 -10.31 -4.17 5.70
C TRP A 16 -11.72 -4.68 6.00
N ASP A 17 -12.13 -4.74 7.27
CA ASP A 17 -13.42 -5.34 7.66
C ASP A 17 -14.64 -4.61 7.09
N LEU A 18 -14.51 -3.33 6.77
CA LEU A 18 -15.58 -2.54 6.17
C LEU A 18 -15.65 -2.71 4.64
N CYS A 19 -14.61 -3.21 3.99
CA CYS A 19 -14.61 -3.51 2.58
C CYS A 19 -15.32 -4.84 2.31
N ARG A 20 -16.17 -4.87 1.28
CA ARG A 20 -17.06 -5.99 0.96
C ARG A 20 -16.64 -6.80 -0.24
N PHE A 21 -15.69 -6.30 -1.05
CA PHE A 21 -15.23 -7.05 -2.21
C PHE A 21 -14.71 -8.43 -1.79
N PRO A 22 -15.05 -9.50 -2.54
CA PRO A 22 -14.52 -10.83 -2.29
C PRO A 22 -13.01 -10.83 -2.47
N ARG A 23 -12.31 -11.40 -1.52
CA ARG A 23 -10.85 -11.47 -1.53
C ARG A 23 -10.38 -12.87 -1.18
N GLU A 24 -9.41 -13.37 -1.93
CA GLU A 24 -8.82 -14.68 -1.72
C GLU A 24 -8.00 -14.70 -0.43
N ARG A 25 -7.18 -13.67 -0.21
CA ARG A 25 -6.29 -13.57 0.93
C ARG A 25 -5.85 -12.14 1.22
N ILE A 26 -5.67 -11.84 2.49
CA ILE A 26 -4.96 -10.66 2.97
C ILE A 26 -3.58 -11.11 3.45
N PHE A 27 -2.51 -10.60 2.84
CA PHE A 27 -1.14 -10.81 3.29
C PHE A 27 -0.76 -9.75 4.32
N SER A 28 -0.27 -10.19 5.47
CA SER A 28 0.33 -9.31 6.46
C SER A 28 1.65 -8.73 5.95
N TYR A 29 2.08 -7.61 6.53
CA TYR A 29 3.38 -7.03 6.16
C TYR A 29 4.58 -7.96 6.45
N VAL A 30 4.47 -8.87 7.42
CA VAL A 30 5.49 -9.88 7.72
C VAL A 30 5.56 -10.90 6.60
N GLU A 31 4.42 -11.38 6.09
CA GLU A 31 4.37 -12.29 4.95
C GLU A 31 4.92 -11.63 3.67
N LEU A 32 4.76 -10.30 3.52
CA LEU A 32 5.39 -9.54 2.43
C LEU A 32 6.93 -9.55 2.58
N LEU A 33 7.43 -9.29 3.78
CA LEU A 33 8.87 -9.31 4.08
C LEU A 33 9.50 -10.69 3.93
N ASP A 34 8.74 -11.74 4.19
CA ASP A 34 9.21 -13.13 4.11
C ASP A 34 9.05 -13.74 2.70
N GLY A 35 8.54 -12.98 1.71
CA GLY A 35 8.36 -13.42 0.34
C GLY A 35 7.17 -14.36 0.12
N VAL A 36 6.33 -14.59 1.13
CA VAL A 36 5.18 -15.51 1.04
C VAL A 36 4.18 -15.04 -0.02
N ALA A 37 3.91 -13.74 -0.09
CA ALA A 37 3.00 -13.20 -1.10
C ALA A 37 3.54 -13.39 -2.52
N GLU A 38 4.83 -13.16 -2.74
CA GLU A 38 5.49 -13.36 -4.04
C GLU A 38 5.39 -14.82 -4.50
N ASP A 39 5.66 -15.75 -3.58
CA ASP A 39 5.58 -17.19 -3.85
C ASP A 39 4.15 -17.63 -4.25
N VAL A 40 3.12 -17.09 -3.58
CA VAL A 40 1.72 -17.36 -3.93
C VAL A 40 1.36 -16.75 -5.27
N LEU A 41 1.63 -15.45 -5.48
CA LEU A 41 1.26 -14.73 -6.70
C LEU A 41 1.99 -15.26 -7.93
N SER A 42 3.20 -15.80 -7.78
CA SER A 42 3.96 -16.41 -8.88
C SER A 42 3.27 -17.63 -9.46
N ARG A 43 2.42 -18.31 -8.69
CA ARG A 43 1.68 -19.52 -9.09
C ARG A 43 0.28 -19.24 -9.62
N GLU A 44 -0.20 -18.01 -9.47
CA GLU A 44 -1.50 -17.60 -10.02
C GLU A 44 -1.38 -17.29 -11.51
N ASP A 45 -2.42 -17.57 -12.27
CA ASP A 45 -2.49 -17.23 -13.69
C ASP A 45 -2.86 -15.77 -13.89
N GLU A 46 -3.90 -15.34 -13.20
CA GLU A 46 -4.43 -13.95 -13.26
C GLU A 46 -4.97 -13.52 -11.89
N PHE A 47 -4.72 -12.27 -11.53
CA PHE A 47 -5.18 -11.73 -10.25
C PHE A 47 -5.37 -10.20 -10.26
N ILE A 48 -6.08 -9.70 -9.25
CA ILE A 48 -6.19 -8.28 -8.89
C ILE A 48 -5.40 -8.07 -7.59
N LEU A 49 -4.66 -6.97 -7.50
CA LEU A 49 -3.97 -6.54 -6.28
C LEU A 49 -4.61 -5.29 -5.69
N VAL A 50 -4.81 -5.32 -4.38
CA VAL A 50 -5.16 -4.16 -3.57
C VAL A 50 -4.03 -3.96 -2.57
N GLY A 51 -3.32 -2.83 -2.61
CA GLY A 51 -2.20 -2.55 -1.72
C GLY A 51 -2.36 -1.25 -0.94
N TRP A 52 -2.25 -1.33 0.38
CA TRP A 52 -2.30 -0.16 1.25
C TRP A 52 -0.94 0.13 1.88
N SER A 53 -0.51 1.42 1.82
CA SER A 53 0.70 1.91 2.48
C SER A 53 1.94 1.09 2.07
N MET A 54 2.62 0.40 3.00
CA MET A 54 3.71 -0.54 2.71
C MET A 54 3.28 -1.64 1.72
N GLY A 55 2.08 -2.18 1.89
CA GLY A 55 1.50 -3.14 0.94
C GLY A 55 1.33 -2.54 -0.45
N GLY A 56 1.08 -1.23 -0.55
CA GLY A 56 1.09 -0.50 -1.82
C GLY A 56 2.48 -0.48 -2.48
N SER A 57 3.56 -0.32 -1.70
CA SER A 57 4.92 -0.42 -2.22
C SER A 57 5.23 -1.82 -2.77
N TYR A 58 4.77 -2.87 -2.09
CA TYR A 58 4.85 -4.25 -2.60
C TYR A 58 3.98 -4.47 -3.83
N ALA A 59 2.76 -3.92 -3.85
CA ALA A 59 1.88 -4.01 -5.02
C ALA A 59 2.54 -3.38 -6.27
N LEU A 60 3.24 -2.25 -6.12
CA LEU A 60 4.04 -1.64 -7.19
C LEU A 60 5.16 -2.55 -7.67
N ARG A 61 5.89 -3.22 -6.76
CA ARG A 61 6.93 -4.20 -7.12
C ARG A 61 6.34 -5.37 -7.89
N TYR A 62 5.25 -5.96 -7.40
CA TYR A 62 4.60 -7.09 -8.05
C TYR A 62 3.96 -6.71 -9.38
N ALA A 63 3.47 -5.47 -9.52
CA ALA A 63 2.99 -4.95 -10.79
C ALA A 63 4.09 -4.91 -11.87
N MET A 64 5.31 -4.56 -11.50
CA MET A 64 6.47 -4.62 -12.40
C MET A 64 6.95 -6.07 -12.65
N GLN A 65 6.81 -6.94 -11.67
CA GLN A 65 7.29 -8.34 -11.75
C GLN A 65 6.34 -9.26 -12.50
N PHE A 66 5.02 -9.04 -12.39
CA PHE A 66 3.97 -9.88 -12.96
C PHE A 66 2.97 -9.09 -13.85
N PRO A 67 3.44 -8.22 -14.75
CA PRO A 67 2.54 -7.29 -15.46
C PRO A 67 1.48 -7.99 -16.30
N GLU A 68 1.78 -9.16 -16.86
CA GLU A 68 0.87 -9.93 -17.72
C GLU A 68 -0.22 -10.66 -16.92
N LYS A 69 0.09 -11.01 -15.66
CA LYS A 69 -0.82 -11.70 -14.75
C LYS A 69 -1.77 -10.72 -14.04
N LEU A 70 -1.33 -9.48 -13.86
CA LEU A 70 -2.09 -8.46 -13.15
C LEU A 70 -3.22 -7.92 -14.03
N LYS A 71 -4.46 -8.08 -13.57
CA LYS A 71 -5.68 -7.65 -14.28
C LYS A 71 -6.34 -6.41 -13.67
N GLY A 72 -5.84 -5.98 -12.53
CA GLY A 72 -6.25 -4.75 -11.87
C GLY A 72 -5.36 -4.41 -10.69
N LEU A 73 -5.16 -3.12 -10.46
CA LEU A 73 -4.34 -2.60 -9.37
C LEU A 73 -5.08 -1.50 -8.63
N VAL A 74 -5.26 -1.68 -7.32
CA VAL A 74 -5.82 -0.65 -6.43
C VAL A 74 -4.76 -0.25 -5.42
N LEU A 75 -4.35 1.01 -5.46
CA LEU A 75 -3.34 1.59 -4.57
C LEU A 75 -4.02 2.54 -3.58
N VAL A 76 -3.91 2.23 -2.31
CA VAL A 76 -4.53 2.97 -1.21
C VAL A 76 -3.43 3.60 -0.35
N ALA A 77 -3.33 4.91 -0.34
CA ALA A 77 -2.27 5.64 0.38
C ALA A 77 -0.87 5.02 0.17
N ALA A 78 -0.56 4.68 -1.09
CA ALA A 78 0.66 3.97 -1.47
C ALA A 78 1.81 4.94 -1.76
N THR A 79 3.04 4.48 -1.52
CA THR A 79 4.24 5.26 -1.83
C THR A 79 5.31 4.41 -2.50
N PRO A 80 5.95 4.89 -3.57
CA PRO A 80 7.14 4.27 -4.13
C PRO A 80 8.40 4.53 -3.28
N ARG A 81 8.36 5.53 -2.37
CA ARG A 81 9.44 5.89 -1.47
C ARG A 81 8.92 6.60 -0.23
N MET A 82 9.24 6.08 0.94
CA MET A 82 8.88 6.71 2.20
C MET A 82 9.78 7.88 2.56
N MET A 83 11.09 7.77 2.33
CA MET A 83 12.07 8.76 2.78
C MET A 83 12.07 10.01 1.93
N ARG A 84 12.13 11.17 2.60
CA ARG A 84 12.29 12.47 1.94
C ARG A 84 13.68 12.61 1.32
N ASP A 85 13.76 13.24 0.15
CA ASP A 85 14.98 13.81 -0.41
C ASP A 85 14.70 15.20 -1.03
N GLU A 86 15.67 15.76 -1.75
CA GLU A 86 15.57 17.11 -2.33
C GLU A 86 14.36 17.28 -3.25
N ASN A 87 14.01 16.23 -3.99
CA ASN A 87 12.95 16.24 -5.01
C ASN A 87 11.77 15.34 -4.65
N TRP A 88 11.67 14.92 -3.38
CA TRP A 88 10.62 13.99 -2.95
C TRP A 88 10.02 14.37 -1.59
N ALA A 89 8.72 14.56 -1.58
CA ALA A 89 7.95 14.88 -0.39
C ALA A 89 7.66 13.63 0.46
N GLY A 90 8.70 13.06 1.08
CA GLY A 90 8.59 11.92 1.99
C GLY A 90 8.72 12.31 3.46
N MET A 91 8.85 11.31 4.32
CA MET A 91 9.13 11.49 5.74
C MET A 91 10.55 11.99 5.98
N THR A 92 10.69 12.96 6.90
CA THR A 92 12.00 13.42 7.34
C THR A 92 12.70 12.38 8.21
N PRO A 93 14.06 12.33 8.22
CA PRO A 93 14.80 11.43 9.11
C PRO A 93 14.40 11.57 10.59
N ARG A 94 14.13 12.81 11.04
CA ARG A 94 13.67 13.07 12.42
C ARG A 94 12.35 12.38 12.73
N ARG A 95 11.42 12.39 11.77
CA ARG A 95 10.11 11.73 11.94
C ARG A 95 10.25 10.22 11.96
N VAL A 96 11.10 9.67 11.08
CA VAL A 96 11.40 8.23 11.07
C VAL A 96 12.05 7.79 12.38
N ALA A 97 13.00 8.56 12.93
CA ALA A 97 13.61 8.27 14.22
C ALA A 97 12.57 8.27 15.37
N ALA A 98 11.57 9.17 15.31
CA ALA A 98 10.46 9.16 16.27
C ALA A 98 9.58 7.91 16.12
N LEU A 99 9.37 7.40 14.91
CA LEU A 99 8.70 6.13 14.67
C LEU A 99 9.49 4.95 15.27
N GLU A 100 10.81 4.89 15.02
CA GLU A 100 11.69 3.86 15.59
C GLU A 100 11.66 3.85 17.13
N LEU A 101 11.64 5.02 17.74
CA LEU A 101 11.53 5.13 19.18
C LEU A 101 10.15 4.64 19.66
N GLY A 102 9.08 5.02 18.98
CA GLY A 102 7.71 4.62 19.28
C GLY A 102 7.50 3.11 19.21
N THR A 103 8.12 2.43 18.24
CA THR A 103 8.03 0.96 18.13
C THR A 103 8.70 0.25 19.31
N LYS A 104 9.79 0.83 19.85
CA LYS A 104 10.54 0.24 20.98
C LYS A 104 9.90 0.50 22.35
N MET A 105 9.20 1.64 22.52
CA MET A 105 8.70 2.07 23.83
C MET A 105 7.35 1.49 24.23
N ALA A 106 6.56 0.97 23.33
CA ALA A 106 5.18 0.60 23.64
C ALA A 106 4.70 -0.65 22.90
N ASN A 107 5.60 -1.56 22.53
CA ASN A 107 5.30 -2.70 21.65
C ASN A 107 4.48 -2.26 20.42
N GLY A 108 4.72 -1.07 19.92
CA GLY A 108 4.02 -0.49 18.77
C GLY A 108 2.57 -0.04 19.01
N ALA A 109 1.92 -0.44 20.10
CA ALA A 109 0.47 -0.23 20.28
C ALA A 109 0.06 1.26 20.37
N SER A 110 0.78 2.09 21.13
CA SER A 110 0.47 3.54 21.20
C SER A 110 0.87 4.30 19.96
N PHE A 111 1.81 3.77 19.19
CA PHE A 111 2.25 4.33 17.93
C PHE A 111 1.18 4.17 16.84
N MET A 112 0.55 3.00 16.76
CA MET A 112 -0.47 2.74 15.75
C MET A 112 -1.72 3.60 15.92
N GLY A 113 -2.09 3.98 17.14
CA GLY A 113 -3.15 4.96 17.39
C GLY A 113 -2.85 6.32 16.75
N SER A 114 -1.57 6.73 16.71
CA SER A 114 -1.17 8.01 16.09
C SER A 114 -1.07 7.95 14.56
N VAL A 115 -0.86 6.77 13.99
CA VAL A 115 -0.76 6.57 12.53
C VAL A 115 -2.13 6.42 11.88
N SER A 116 -3.05 5.72 12.53
CA SER A 116 -4.39 5.46 11.99
C SER A 116 -5.43 6.53 12.37
N GLY A 117 -5.08 7.48 13.24
CA GLY A 117 -6.04 8.46 13.77
C GLY A 117 -7.09 7.87 14.72
N ARG A 118 -7.03 6.56 14.95
CA ARG A 118 -7.90 5.81 15.88
C ARG A 118 -7.05 4.87 16.72
N PRO A 119 -7.43 4.57 17.96
CA PRO A 119 -6.82 3.48 18.69
C PRO A 119 -6.91 2.22 17.83
N ASN A 120 -5.76 1.69 17.42
CA ASN A 120 -5.73 0.43 16.69
C ASN A 120 -5.45 -0.68 17.71
N PRO A 121 -6.49 -1.43 18.14
CA PRO A 121 -6.31 -2.53 19.08
C PRO A 121 -5.61 -3.74 18.45
N TYR A 122 -5.33 -3.71 17.12
CA TYR A 122 -5.14 -4.91 16.31
C TYR A 122 -3.70 -5.20 15.94
N SER A 123 -2.73 -4.35 16.25
CA SER A 123 -1.36 -4.66 15.89
C SER A 123 -0.42 -4.52 17.06
N ILE A 124 -0.40 -5.56 17.87
CA ILE A 124 0.74 -5.86 18.74
C ILE A 124 1.61 -6.81 17.95
N ASP A 125 2.72 -6.32 17.44
CA ASP A 125 3.73 -7.17 16.82
C ASP A 125 5.04 -7.05 17.57
N SER A 126 5.97 -7.97 17.34
CA SER A 126 7.27 -7.96 17.96
C SER A 126 8.11 -6.76 17.47
N ASP A 127 8.94 -6.21 18.33
CA ASP A 127 9.92 -5.16 17.97
C ASP A 127 10.75 -5.57 16.76
N LYS A 128 11.06 -6.86 16.65
CA LYS A 128 11.82 -7.42 15.52
C LYS A 128 11.07 -7.23 14.20
N ASN A 129 9.79 -7.58 14.14
CA ASN A 129 8.99 -7.47 12.93
C ASN A 129 8.72 -6.00 12.58
N LEU A 130 8.41 -5.17 13.59
CA LEU A 130 8.22 -3.74 13.41
C LEU A 130 9.48 -3.07 12.84
N SER A 131 10.67 -3.41 13.38
CA SER A 131 11.95 -2.89 12.88
C SER A 131 12.22 -3.32 11.45
N ARG A 132 11.99 -4.60 11.09
CA ARG A 132 12.16 -5.11 9.72
C ARG A 132 11.29 -4.35 8.71
N GLY A 133 10.02 -4.11 9.06
CA GLY A 133 9.11 -3.36 8.20
C GLY A 133 9.56 -1.91 8.01
N LEU A 134 10.01 -1.26 9.07
CA LEU A 134 10.53 0.10 8.97
C LEU A 134 11.84 0.16 8.17
N ASP A 135 12.73 -0.82 8.33
CA ASP A 135 13.96 -0.90 7.54
C ASP A 135 13.67 -1.10 6.05
N TYR A 136 12.69 -1.94 5.70
CA TYR A 136 12.20 -2.06 4.32
C TYR A 136 11.72 -0.71 3.77
N LEU A 137 10.86 0.00 4.53
CA LEU A 137 10.33 1.29 4.12
C LEU A 137 11.42 2.36 3.95
N LYS A 138 12.43 2.36 4.82
CA LYS A 138 13.59 3.26 4.73
C LYS A 138 14.45 2.99 3.48
N ALA A 139 14.63 1.73 3.15
CA ALA A 139 15.48 1.29 2.03
C ALA A 139 14.79 1.38 0.67
N THR A 140 13.45 1.33 0.65
CA THR A 140 12.69 1.25 -0.61
C THR A 140 12.69 2.58 -1.37
N ASP A 141 13.10 2.53 -2.64
CA ASP A 141 12.94 3.59 -3.62
C ASP A 141 12.65 2.97 -4.99
N LEU A 142 11.40 2.99 -5.40
CA LEU A 142 10.93 2.41 -6.66
C LEU A 142 10.74 3.44 -7.77
N ARG A 143 11.09 4.69 -7.55
CA ARG A 143 10.77 5.80 -8.48
C ARG A 143 11.42 5.60 -9.85
N ARG A 144 12.69 5.19 -9.87
CA ARG A 144 13.41 4.93 -11.11
C ARG A 144 12.85 3.70 -11.83
N ASP A 145 12.70 2.60 -11.10
CA ASP A 145 12.21 1.34 -11.68
C ASP A 145 10.80 1.51 -12.27
N LEU A 146 9.94 2.28 -11.60
CA LEU A 146 8.60 2.61 -12.09
C LEU A 146 8.65 3.50 -13.34
N ALA A 147 9.56 4.47 -13.41
CA ALA A 147 9.72 5.30 -14.61
C ALA A 147 10.21 4.48 -15.80
N ASP A 148 11.19 3.62 -15.59
CA ASP A 148 11.72 2.71 -16.61
C ASP A 148 10.65 1.70 -17.08
N PHE A 149 9.85 1.18 -16.12
CA PHE A 149 8.72 0.30 -16.41
C PHE A 149 7.64 1.02 -17.26
N ALA A 150 7.27 2.24 -16.89
CA ALA A 150 6.31 3.04 -17.67
C ALA A 150 6.82 3.29 -19.10
N ALA A 151 8.11 3.62 -19.26
CA ALA A 151 8.74 3.82 -20.56
C ALA A 151 8.76 2.54 -21.42
N SER A 152 8.81 1.37 -20.80
CA SER A 152 8.76 0.06 -21.50
C SER A 152 7.34 -0.39 -21.87
N GLY A 153 6.33 0.42 -21.61
CA GLY A 153 4.93 0.16 -21.94
C GLY A 153 3.99 -0.07 -20.77
N GLY A 154 4.53 -0.13 -19.54
CA GLY A 154 3.77 -0.12 -18.28
C GLY A 154 2.66 -1.17 -18.16
N LEU A 155 1.73 -0.94 -17.24
CA LEU A 155 0.55 -1.80 -17.06
C LEU A 155 -0.48 -1.59 -18.16
N LYS A 156 -1.14 -2.69 -18.55
CA LYS A 156 -2.28 -2.70 -19.47
C LYS A 156 -3.63 -2.79 -18.76
N CYS A 157 -3.62 -3.18 -17.48
CA CYS A 157 -4.83 -3.28 -16.68
C CYS A 157 -5.23 -1.92 -16.08
N PRO A 158 -6.50 -1.76 -15.64
CA PRO A 158 -6.93 -0.58 -14.90
C PRO A 158 -6.15 -0.41 -13.59
N VAL A 159 -5.88 0.85 -13.24
CA VAL A 159 -5.23 1.24 -11.99
C VAL A 159 -6.11 2.26 -11.28
N TYR A 160 -6.40 2.04 -10.00
CA TYR A 160 -7.08 3.00 -9.12
C TYR A 160 -6.13 3.44 -8.01
N ILE A 161 -6.10 4.73 -7.74
CA ILE A 161 -5.22 5.34 -6.74
C ILE A 161 -6.06 6.22 -5.83
N PHE A 162 -6.10 5.88 -4.53
CA PHE A 162 -6.79 6.65 -3.51
C PHE A 162 -5.78 7.24 -2.54
N GLN A 163 -5.88 8.56 -2.30
CA GLN A 163 -4.95 9.29 -1.44
C GLN A 163 -5.64 10.40 -0.67
N SER A 164 -5.44 10.50 0.64
CA SER A 164 -5.88 11.65 1.43
C SER A 164 -5.04 12.89 1.14
N LEU A 165 -5.70 14.04 1.02
CA LEU A 165 -5.05 15.32 0.74
C LEU A 165 -4.07 15.75 1.83
N ALA A 166 -4.41 15.52 3.09
CA ALA A 166 -3.62 15.91 4.25
C ALA A 166 -3.00 14.73 5.00
N ASP A 167 -2.85 13.56 4.34
CA ASP A 167 -2.17 12.39 4.92
C ASP A 167 -0.78 12.78 5.43
N GLY A 168 -0.57 12.53 6.72
CA GLY A 168 0.68 12.87 7.37
C GLY A 168 1.78 11.82 7.19
N ILE A 169 1.45 10.63 6.70
CA ILE A 169 2.37 9.50 6.50
C ILE A 169 2.84 9.44 5.05
N VAL A 170 1.90 9.32 4.12
CA VAL A 170 2.14 9.34 2.67
C VAL A 170 1.58 10.63 2.09
N ARG A 171 2.46 11.49 1.60
CA ARG A 171 2.08 12.79 1.06
C ARG A 171 1.29 12.66 -0.24
N ALA A 172 0.35 13.60 -0.46
CA ALA A 172 -0.47 13.66 -1.67
C ALA A 172 0.33 13.66 -2.99
N ASP A 173 1.56 14.16 -2.96
CA ASP A 173 2.46 14.17 -4.12
C ASP A 173 2.81 12.76 -4.63
N ASN A 174 2.70 11.73 -3.77
CA ASN A 174 2.87 10.33 -4.16
C ASN A 174 1.82 9.90 -5.17
N ALA A 175 0.55 10.26 -4.95
CA ALA A 175 -0.53 9.95 -5.89
C ALA A 175 -0.35 10.67 -7.23
N LYS A 176 0.15 11.90 -7.23
CA LYS A 176 0.48 12.63 -8.47
C LYS A 176 1.58 11.93 -9.26
N PHE A 177 2.64 11.51 -8.57
CA PHE A 177 3.72 10.74 -9.20
C PHE A 177 3.20 9.43 -9.80
N LEU A 178 2.43 8.65 -9.03
CA LEU A 178 1.88 7.38 -9.49
C LEU A 178 0.89 7.57 -10.66
N GLY A 179 0.09 8.63 -10.65
CA GLY A 179 -0.78 8.98 -11.77
C GLY A 179 0.00 9.33 -13.05
N ALA A 180 1.20 9.90 -12.92
CA ALA A 180 2.08 10.14 -14.07
C ALA A 180 2.74 8.84 -14.59
N VAL A 181 3.07 7.91 -13.67
CA VAL A 181 3.60 6.57 -14.02
C VAL A 181 2.54 5.71 -14.72
N PHE A 182 1.30 5.80 -14.29
CA PHE A 182 0.17 5.06 -14.84
C PHE A 182 -0.84 6.02 -15.50
N PRO A 183 -0.62 6.44 -16.75
CA PRO A 183 -1.40 7.51 -17.36
C PRO A 183 -2.91 7.18 -17.53
N ASN A 184 -3.26 5.90 -17.47
CA ASN A 184 -4.66 5.45 -17.49
C ASN A 184 -5.23 5.22 -16.09
N ALA A 185 -4.52 5.63 -15.02
CA ALA A 185 -4.99 5.46 -13.66
C ALA A 185 -6.14 6.42 -13.35
N HIS A 186 -7.14 5.91 -12.64
CA HIS A 186 -8.12 6.73 -11.96
C HIS A 186 -7.53 7.18 -10.60
N VAL A 187 -7.20 8.46 -10.49
CA VAL A 187 -6.65 9.05 -9.26
C VAL A 187 -7.74 9.81 -8.54
N GLU A 188 -8.06 9.40 -7.32
CA GLU A 188 -9.03 10.07 -6.47
C GLU A 188 -8.38 10.60 -5.20
N MET A 189 -8.45 11.93 -5.04
CA MET A 189 -7.97 12.61 -3.85
C MET A 189 -9.12 12.75 -2.85
N ILE A 190 -8.89 12.26 -1.64
CA ILE A 190 -9.89 12.22 -0.57
C ILE A 190 -9.65 13.36 0.40
N GLU A 191 -10.69 14.12 0.71
CA GLU A 191 -10.65 15.14 1.75
C GLU A 191 -10.35 14.50 3.12
N GLY A 192 -9.49 15.16 3.91
CA GLY A 192 -9.09 14.69 5.23
C GLY A 192 -7.63 14.30 5.32
N SER A 193 -7.26 13.73 6.46
CA SER A 193 -5.88 13.40 6.84
C SER A 193 -5.67 11.91 7.16
N GLU A 194 -6.68 11.10 7.01
CA GLU A 194 -6.65 9.68 7.36
C GLU A 194 -5.73 8.91 6.42
N HIS A 195 -4.88 8.08 7.01
CA HIS A 195 -4.00 7.18 6.27
C HIS A 195 -4.67 5.83 5.96
N ALA A 196 -5.52 5.35 6.88
CA ALA A 196 -6.24 4.08 6.72
C ALA A 196 -7.55 4.28 5.92
N LEU A 197 -7.43 4.56 4.64
CA LEU A 197 -8.57 4.86 3.77
C LEU A 197 -9.55 3.70 3.60
N SER A 198 -9.12 2.45 3.80
CA SER A 198 -10.03 1.28 3.82
C SER A 198 -11.13 1.36 4.88
N ILE A 199 -10.91 2.17 5.93
CA ILE A 199 -11.90 2.43 6.99
C ILE A 199 -12.79 3.65 6.63
N VAL A 200 -12.29 4.56 5.82
CA VAL A 200 -12.94 5.86 5.55
C VAL A 200 -13.78 5.82 4.28
N ILE A 201 -13.30 5.13 3.26
CA ILE A 201 -13.95 5.05 1.93
C ILE A 201 -14.08 3.58 1.45
N PRO A 202 -14.50 2.63 2.29
CA PRO A 202 -14.55 1.22 1.89
C PRO A 202 -15.37 0.99 0.62
N GLU A 203 -16.51 1.68 0.46
CA GLU A 203 -17.38 1.57 -0.70
C GLU A 203 -16.74 2.05 -2.01
N LYS A 204 -15.81 3.00 -1.96
CA LYS A 204 -15.08 3.45 -3.16
C LYS A 204 -14.02 2.42 -3.56
N ILE A 205 -13.39 1.78 -2.57
CA ILE A 205 -12.42 0.71 -2.83
C ILE A 205 -13.15 -0.52 -3.39
N ASP A 206 -14.31 -0.86 -2.81
CA ASP A 206 -15.18 -1.93 -3.33
C ASP A 206 -15.55 -1.67 -4.79
N ALA A 207 -16.05 -0.48 -5.09
CA ALA A 207 -16.43 -0.09 -6.45
C ALA A 207 -15.24 -0.16 -7.44
N ALA A 208 -14.03 0.23 -7.00
CA ALA A 208 -12.84 0.13 -7.83
C ALA A 208 -12.47 -1.32 -8.16
N VAL A 209 -12.59 -2.23 -7.19
CA VAL A 209 -12.34 -3.67 -7.40
C VAL A 209 -13.41 -4.27 -8.31
N GLU A 210 -14.69 -3.94 -8.09
CA GLU A 210 -15.82 -4.42 -8.89
C GLU A 210 -15.78 -3.93 -10.35
N ALA A 211 -15.20 -2.76 -10.59
CA ALA A 211 -15.02 -2.21 -11.93
C ALA A 211 -13.90 -2.90 -12.74
N MET A 212 -13.13 -3.83 -12.15
CA MET A 212 -12.06 -4.52 -12.85
C MET A 212 -12.63 -5.50 -13.90
N PRO A 213 -11.97 -5.65 -15.07
CA PRO A 213 -12.37 -6.60 -16.10
C PRO A 213 -12.45 -8.02 -15.54
N ASN A 214 -13.52 -8.75 -15.92
CA ASN A 214 -13.76 -10.15 -15.50
C ASN A 214 -13.89 -10.35 -13.97
N PHE A 215 -14.15 -9.29 -13.22
CA PHE A 215 -14.57 -9.42 -11.84
C PHE A 215 -16.00 -9.96 -11.84
N LEU A 216 -16.18 -11.23 -11.52
CA LEU A 216 -17.47 -11.88 -11.35
C LEU A 216 -17.83 -11.88 -9.86
N VAL A 217 -18.93 -11.22 -9.53
CA VAL A 217 -19.54 -11.27 -8.19
C VAL A 217 -20.15 -12.64 -7.94
#